data_e78d718065fad47b21365c796dd07906
#
_entry.id   e78d718065fad47b21365c796dd07906
#
_cell.length_a   1.000
_cell.length_b   1.000
_cell.length_c   1.000
_cell.angle_alpha   90.00
_cell.angle_beta   90.00
_cell.angle_gamma   90.00
#
_symmetry.space_group_name_H-M   'P 1'
#
loop_
_entity.id
_entity.type
_entity.pdbx_description
1 polymer ?
#
loop_
_entity_poly.entity_id
_entity_poly.type
_entity_poly.pdbx_seq_one_letter_code
_entity_poly.pdbx_strand_id
1 'polypeptide(L)'
;HSITGVKIYNAQNPESISYETFREAYTSKSHELHSKVKPARALAKAVNFGSQYRIAAKKLSTMLFVVESEAQVMLDAKAEAFPVAEQWALYEMAQVKKAGKVHTMLGAVRHLREALNSDDRIVSGKADRQAISFRIQGSAAEMTKLAEGRIWKAALEQRFDCEIIAPVHDECVASVSIEDIVPFLKEMHACMIENYAGMTLPIKSSIAFGKSFGPADQIEIGDWPTDEAIERGLAEL
;
A
#
# COMPACT_ATOMS: atom_id res chain seq x y z
N HIS A 1 -5.64 -4.49 8.10
CA HIS A 1 -6.90 -3.79 8.41
C HIS A 1 -7.79 -4.56 9.39
N SER A 2 -7.77 -5.89 9.41
CA SER A 2 -8.61 -6.65 10.35
C SER A 2 -8.18 -6.48 11.82
N ILE A 3 -6.88 -6.35 12.11
CA ILE A 3 -6.38 -6.07 13.47
C ILE A 3 -6.91 -4.73 14.00
N THR A 4 -6.84 -3.67 13.22
CA THR A 4 -7.42 -2.37 13.58
C THR A 4 -8.95 -2.45 13.60
N GLY A 5 -9.54 -3.19 12.67
CA GLY A 5 -10.99 -3.36 12.56
C GLY A 5 -11.62 -3.99 13.80
N VAL A 6 -11.02 -5.04 14.36
CA VAL A 6 -11.53 -5.66 15.59
C VAL A 6 -11.43 -4.70 16.79
N LYS A 7 -10.36 -3.91 16.89
CA LYS A 7 -10.26 -2.91 17.96
C LYS A 7 -11.30 -1.80 17.82
N ILE A 8 -11.53 -1.29 16.60
CA ILE A 8 -12.59 -0.31 16.34
C ILE A 8 -13.97 -0.90 16.65
N TYR A 9 -14.22 -2.14 16.19
CA TYR A 9 -15.48 -2.83 16.49
C TYR A 9 -15.71 -2.96 17.98
N ASN A 10 -14.72 -3.44 18.73
CA ASN A 10 -14.81 -3.65 20.17
C ASN A 10 -14.96 -2.32 20.94
N ALA A 11 -14.37 -1.24 20.45
CA ALA A 11 -14.55 0.08 21.05
C ALA A 11 -15.97 0.66 20.85
N GLN A 12 -16.68 0.22 19.82
CA GLN A 12 -18.02 0.69 19.46
C GLN A 12 -19.15 -0.25 19.91
N ASN A 13 -18.82 -1.45 20.36
CA ASN A 13 -19.80 -2.47 20.74
C ASN A 13 -19.54 -2.99 22.16
N PRO A 14 -20.60 -3.18 22.97
CA PRO A 14 -20.47 -3.67 24.34
C PRO A 14 -19.97 -5.14 24.40
N GLU A 15 -20.25 -5.91 23.38
CA GLU A 15 -19.78 -7.29 23.25
C GLU A 15 -18.52 -7.33 22.39
N SER A 16 -17.38 -7.53 23.05
CA SER A 16 -16.09 -7.68 22.38
C SER A 16 -15.97 -9.06 21.73
N ILE A 17 -15.37 -9.09 20.55
CA ILE A 17 -15.07 -10.33 19.83
C ILE A 17 -13.57 -10.51 19.62
N SER A 18 -13.12 -11.75 19.39
CA SER A 18 -11.73 -12.06 19.10
C SER A 18 -11.35 -11.64 17.67
N TYR A 19 -10.05 -11.59 17.40
CA TYR A 19 -9.54 -11.35 16.04
C TYR A 19 -9.98 -12.46 15.07
N GLU A 20 -9.95 -13.71 15.54
CA GLU A 20 -10.35 -14.89 14.76
C GLU A 20 -11.82 -14.77 14.36
N THR A 21 -12.71 -14.51 15.34
CA THR A 21 -14.14 -14.29 15.09
C THR A 21 -14.39 -13.13 14.12
N PHE A 22 -13.67 -12.01 14.29
CA PHE A 22 -13.77 -10.88 13.37
C PHE A 22 -13.38 -11.25 11.94
N ARG A 23 -12.29 -12.02 11.80
CA ARG A 23 -11.78 -12.45 10.49
C ARG A 23 -12.74 -13.44 9.81
N GLU A 24 -13.24 -14.42 10.54
CA GLU A 24 -14.25 -15.37 10.05
C GLU A 24 -15.52 -14.66 9.59
N ALA A 25 -16.05 -13.77 10.44
CA ALA A 25 -17.23 -12.97 10.13
C ALA A 25 -17.03 -12.08 8.89
N TYR A 26 -15.82 -11.56 8.67
CA TYR A 26 -15.53 -10.76 7.49
C TYR A 26 -15.43 -11.60 6.22
N THR A 27 -14.82 -12.77 6.27
CA THR A 27 -14.60 -13.64 5.09
C THR A 27 -15.84 -14.40 4.68
N SER A 28 -16.68 -14.82 5.63
CA SER A 28 -17.90 -15.55 5.36
C SER A 28 -19.12 -14.63 5.29
N LYS A 29 -19.69 -14.47 4.08
CA LYS A 29 -20.89 -13.64 3.87
C LYS A 29 -22.13 -14.17 4.63
N SER A 30 -22.16 -15.45 4.98
CA SER A 30 -23.24 -16.09 5.74
C SER A 30 -23.09 -15.96 7.25
N HIS A 31 -21.97 -15.44 7.75
CA HIS A 31 -21.77 -15.25 9.18
C HIS A 31 -22.67 -14.14 9.74
N GLU A 32 -23.33 -14.38 10.87
CA GLU A 32 -24.29 -13.46 11.50
C GLU A 32 -23.72 -12.05 11.75
N LEU A 33 -22.43 -11.95 12.07
CA LEU A 33 -21.76 -10.68 12.31
C LEU A 33 -21.22 -10.02 11.03
N HIS A 34 -21.36 -10.63 9.83
CA HIS A 34 -20.77 -10.10 8.59
C HIS A 34 -21.14 -8.64 8.33
N SER A 35 -22.44 -8.32 8.45
CA SER A 35 -22.95 -6.95 8.23
C SER A 35 -22.40 -5.93 9.23
N LYS A 36 -22.03 -6.35 10.43
CA LYS A 36 -21.49 -5.49 11.49
C LYS A 36 -19.96 -5.30 11.36
N VAL A 37 -19.21 -6.34 11.01
CA VAL A 37 -17.73 -6.28 10.92
C VAL A 37 -17.25 -5.64 9.61
N LYS A 38 -18.02 -5.71 8.53
CA LYS A 38 -17.67 -5.13 7.24
C LYS A 38 -17.47 -3.61 7.29
N PRO A 39 -18.37 -2.79 7.90
CA PRO A 39 -18.15 -1.37 8.09
C PRO A 39 -16.92 -1.07 8.96
N ALA A 40 -16.74 -1.78 10.09
CA ALA A 40 -15.59 -1.59 10.97
C ALA A 40 -14.25 -1.82 10.24
N ARG A 41 -14.17 -2.81 9.34
CA ARG A 41 -12.98 -3.03 8.52
C ARG A 41 -12.79 -1.95 7.44
N ALA A 42 -13.86 -1.41 6.87
CA ALA A 42 -13.77 -0.28 5.94
C ALA A 42 -13.25 0.98 6.65
N LEU A 43 -13.76 1.29 7.84
CA LEU A 43 -13.23 2.36 8.70
C LEU A 43 -11.76 2.12 9.04
N ALA A 44 -11.39 0.90 9.41
CA ALA A 44 -10.01 0.53 9.70
C ALA A 44 -9.07 0.76 8.51
N LYS A 45 -9.52 0.55 7.28
CA LYS A 45 -8.75 0.85 6.08
C LYS A 45 -8.45 2.35 6.00
N ALA A 46 -9.45 3.20 6.16
CA ALA A 46 -9.28 4.66 6.13
C ALA A 46 -8.40 5.17 7.29
N VAL A 47 -8.60 4.63 8.50
CA VAL A 47 -7.78 4.96 9.68
C VAL A 47 -6.32 4.55 9.47
N ASN A 48 -6.05 3.33 8.99
CA ASN A 48 -4.69 2.85 8.76
C ASN A 48 -3.96 3.71 7.72
N PHE A 49 -4.61 4.04 6.60
CA PHE A 49 -4.02 4.93 5.60
C PHE A 49 -3.82 6.34 6.14
N GLY A 50 -4.85 6.93 6.75
CA GLY A 50 -4.78 8.29 7.29
C GLY A 50 -3.71 8.43 8.39
N SER A 51 -3.61 7.46 9.29
CA SER A 51 -2.65 7.50 10.40
C SER A 51 -1.20 7.36 9.96
N GLN A 52 -0.92 6.62 8.88
CA GLN A 52 0.43 6.58 8.28
C GLN A 52 0.92 7.98 7.88
N TYR A 53 -0.02 8.86 7.51
CA TYR A 53 0.27 10.27 7.17
C TYR A 53 -0.04 11.24 8.30
N ARG A 54 -0.14 10.75 9.56
CA ARG A 54 -0.38 11.58 10.75
C ARG A 54 -1.62 12.47 10.59
N ILE A 55 -2.72 11.90 10.11
CA ILE A 55 -4.00 12.62 10.01
C ILE A 55 -4.48 13.03 11.41
N ALA A 56 -4.93 14.28 11.55
CA ALA A 56 -5.55 14.74 12.81
C ALA A 56 -6.99 14.20 12.94
N ALA A 57 -7.44 13.97 14.18
CA ALA A 57 -8.78 13.49 14.47
C ALA A 57 -9.87 14.32 13.79
N LYS A 58 -9.76 15.65 13.82
CA LYS A 58 -10.68 16.58 13.14
C LYS A 58 -10.79 16.31 11.65
N LYS A 59 -9.67 16.05 10.94
CA LYS A 59 -9.70 15.75 9.51
C LYS A 59 -10.26 14.35 9.24
N LEU A 60 -9.91 13.38 10.09
CA LEU A 60 -10.44 12.02 9.98
C LEU A 60 -11.95 12.00 10.22
N SER A 61 -12.46 12.75 11.22
CA SER A 61 -13.88 12.85 11.52
C SER A 61 -14.69 13.40 10.34
N THR A 62 -14.17 14.42 9.67
CA THR A 62 -14.79 14.97 8.44
C THR A 62 -14.81 13.95 7.31
N MET A 63 -13.73 13.17 7.12
CA MET A 63 -13.67 12.14 6.07
C MET A 63 -14.62 10.97 6.31
N LEU A 64 -14.81 10.59 7.57
CA LEU A 64 -15.62 9.43 7.95
C LEU A 64 -17.05 9.78 8.33
N PHE A 65 -17.40 11.08 8.37
CA PHE A 65 -18.70 11.58 8.84
C PHE A 65 -19.06 11.11 10.25
N VAL A 66 -18.05 11.12 11.16
CA VAL A 66 -18.18 10.80 12.58
C VAL A 66 -17.80 12.00 13.44
N VAL A 67 -18.10 11.99 14.73
CA VAL A 67 -17.64 13.04 15.63
C VAL A 67 -16.14 12.94 15.93
N GLU A 68 -15.49 14.05 16.28
CA GLU A 68 -14.04 14.10 16.47
C GLU A 68 -13.55 13.15 17.56
N SER A 69 -14.33 12.98 18.64
CA SER A 69 -14.02 12.03 19.71
C SER A 69 -13.99 10.58 19.22
N GLU A 70 -14.91 10.18 18.36
CA GLU A 70 -14.90 8.83 17.75
C GLU A 70 -13.69 8.64 16.83
N ALA A 71 -13.35 9.65 16.02
CA ALA A 71 -12.15 9.61 15.19
C ALA A 71 -10.88 9.48 16.04
N GLN A 72 -10.81 10.14 17.20
CA GLN A 72 -9.68 10.01 18.14
C GLN A 72 -9.59 8.58 18.68
N VAL A 73 -10.70 8.00 19.14
CA VAL A 73 -10.74 6.60 19.61
C VAL A 73 -10.23 5.63 18.53
N MET A 74 -10.58 5.85 17.27
CA MET A 74 -10.09 5.03 16.15
C MET A 74 -8.57 5.15 15.94
N LEU A 75 -8.02 6.37 16.08
CA LEU A 75 -6.57 6.61 15.99
C LEU A 75 -5.82 5.96 17.15
N ASP A 76 -6.36 6.06 18.36
CA ASP A 76 -5.78 5.45 19.56
C ASP A 76 -5.81 3.92 19.47
N ALA A 77 -6.92 3.34 19.01
CA ALA A 77 -7.03 1.89 18.74
C ALA A 77 -6.00 1.40 17.71
N LYS A 78 -5.70 2.21 16.69
CA LYS A 78 -4.64 1.90 15.72
C LYS A 78 -3.25 1.99 16.36
N ALA A 79 -2.99 3.03 17.16
CA ALA A 79 -1.70 3.20 17.85
C ALA A 79 -1.43 2.05 18.82
N GLU A 80 -2.44 1.62 19.58
CA GLU A 80 -2.36 0.43 20.42
C GLU A 80 -2.14 -0.88 19.65
N ALA A 81 -2.73 -1.00 18.44
CA ALA A 81 -2.55 -2.17 17.61
C ALA A 81 -1.13 -2.29 17.03
N PHE A 82 -0.44 -1.17 16.84
CA PHE A 82 0.87 -1.10 16.18
C PHE A 82 1.85 -0.16 16.92
N PRO A 83 2.18 -0.44 18.19
CA PRO A 83 2.97 0.48 19.02
C PRO A 83 4.39 0.70 18.46
N VAL A 84 5.02 -0.31 17.88
CA VAL A 84 6.36 -0.19 17.28
C VAL A 84 6.35 0.75 16.07
N ALA A 85 5.32 0.67 15.23
CA ALA A 85 5.18 1.56 14.08
C ALA A 85 4.95 3.02 14.51
N GLU A 86 4.19 3.24 15.59
CA GLU A 86 3.97 4.58 16.14
C GLU A 86 5.24 5.18 16.75
N GLN A 87 5.98 4.38 17.52
CA GLN A 87 7.28 4.80 18.07
C GLN A 87 8.30 5.11 16.98
N TRP A 88 8.35 4.27 15.93
CA TRP A 88 9.21 4.51 14.78
C TRP A 88 8.86 5.84 14.08
N ALA A 89 7.57 6.12 13.86
CA ALA A 89 7.15 7.36 13.21
C ALA A 89 7.56 8.61 14.03
N LEU A 90 7.40 8.56 15.35
CA LEU A 90 7.82 9.64 16.24
C LEU A 90 9.35 9.83 16.23
N TYR A 91 10.10 8.74 16.24
CA TYR A 91 11.56 8.77 16.13
C TYR A 91 12.02 9.39 14.81
N GLU A 92 11.48 8.94 13.67
CA GLU A 92 11.83 9.48 12.36
C GLU A 92 11.51 10.98 12.25
N MET A 93 10.35 11.42 12.74
CA MET A 93 10.02 12.85 12.77
C MET A 93 11.04 13.67 13.55
N ALA A 94 11.48 13.17 14.72
CA ALA A 94 12.49 13.85 15.52
C ALA A 94 13.85 13.93 14.79
N GLN A 95 14.27 12.85 14.11
CA GLN A 95 15.48 12.85 13.30
C GLN A 95 15.40 13.83 12.13
N VAL A 96 14.27 13.86 11.42
CA VAL A 96 14.06 14.78 10.28
C VAL A 96 14.05 16.23 10.73
N LYS A 97 13.43 16.55 11.87
CA LYS A 97 13.47 17.91 12.47
C LYS A 97 14.91 18.36 12.77
N LYS A 98 15.73 17.47 13.32
CA LYS A 98 17.13 17.76 13.60
C LYS A 98 17.96 17.92 12.31
N ALA A 99 17.79 17.03 11.35
CA ALA A 99 18.57 17.02 10.11
C ALA A 99 18.08 18.05 9.08
N GLY A 100 16.81 18.41 9.09
CA GLY A 100 16.16 19.28 8.09
C GLY A 100 15.94 18.60 6.74
N LYS A 101 16.10 17.28 6.68
CA LYS A 101 15.93 16.46 5.47
C LYS A 101 15.54 15.04 5.81
N VAL A 102 14.90 14.35 4.86
CA VAL A 102 14.54 12.94 4.95
C VAL A 102 15.11 12.19 3.75
N HIS A 103 15.46 10.92 3.95
CA HIS A 103 15.94 10.03 2.92
C HIS A 103 14.97 8.88 2.71
N THR A 104 14.85 8.41 1.48
CA THR A 104 14.23 7.12 1.17
C THR A 104 15.16 5.97 1.57
N MET A 105 14.71 4.73 1.45
CA MET A 105 15.55 3.54 1.68
C MET A 105 16.70 3.44 0.67
N LEU A 106 16.50 3.93 -0.55
CA LEU A 106 17.46 3.85 -1.65
C LEU A 106 18.30 5.13 -1.80
N GLY A 107 18.08 6.12 -0.93
CA GLY A 107 18.96 7.27 -0.79
C GLY A 107 18.46 8.59 -1.40
N ALA A 108 17.30 8.63 -2.05
CA ALA A 108 16.75 9.92 -2.50
C ALA A 108 16.47 10.85 -1.32
N VAL A 109 16.74 12.14 -1.52
CA VAL A 109 16.71 13.15 -0.45
C VAL A 109 15.60 14.15 -0.70
N ARG A 110 14.86 14.47 0.38
CA ARG A 110 13.93 15.60 0.40
C ARG A 110 14.33 16.59 1.49
N HIS A 111 14.57 17.83 1.10
CA HIS A 111 14.88 18.92 2.02
C HIS A 111 13.59 19.50 2.58
N LEU A 112 13.52 19.64 3.92
CA LEU A 112 12.33 20.11 4.64
C LEU A 112 12.64 21.21 5.66
N ARG A 113 13.91 21.64 5.80
CA ARG A 113 14.37 22.55 6.86
C ARG A 113 13.55 23.83 6.94
N GLU A 114 13.35 24.52 5.83
CA GLU A 114 12.60 25.76 5.80
C GLU A 114 11.15 25.58 6.20
N ALA A 115 10.50 24.55 5.64
CA ALA A 115 9.10 24.26 5.94
C ALA A 115 8.88 23.80 7.39
N LEU A 116 9.81 23.03 7.96
CA LEU A 116 9.75 22.57 9.37
C LEU A 116 9.93 23.74 10.36
N ASN A 117 10.69 24.77 9.98
CA ASN A 117 10.95 25.95 10.80
C ASN A 117 9.99 27.13 10.48
N SER A 118 8.99 26.91 9.67
CA SER A 118 7.98 27.93 9.35
C SER A 118 7.12 28.25 10.56
N ASP A 119 6.87 29.53 10.80
CA ASP A 119 5.93 30.04 11.81
C ASP A 119 4.47 29.70 11.45
N ASP A 120 4.20 29.43 10.17
CA ASP A 120 2.91 28.94 9.71
C ASP A 120 2.73 27.47 10.08
N ARG A 121 1.79 27.22 11.02
CA ARG A 121 1.45 25.86 11.49
C ARG A 121 0.92 24.95 10.40
N ILE A 122 0.34 25.48 9.32
CA ILE A 122 -0.12 24.68 8.19
C ILE A 122 1.07 24.17 7.41
N VAL A 123 2.07 25.03 7.16
CA VAL A 123 3.30 24.69 6.45
C VAL A 123 4.13 23.71 7.24
N SER A 124 4.41 23.99 8.53
CA SER A 124 5.20 23.11 9.39
C SER A 124 4.52 21.76 9.62
N GLY A 125 3.21 21.73 9.86
CA GLY A 125 2.44 20.49 9.98
C GLY A 125 2.36 19.67 8.67
N LYS A 126 2.43 20.30 7.50
CA LYS A 126 2.57 19.60 6.22
C LYS A 126 3.96 18.99 6.09
N ALA A 127 5.00 19.69 6.49
CA ALA A 127 6.38 19.17 6.47
C ALA A 127 6.57 17.97 7.40
N ASP A 128 5.97 17.99 8.60
CA ASP A 128 5.96 16.84 9.52
C ASP A 128 5.35 15.59 8.86
N ARG A 129 4.21 15.74 8.18
CA ARG A 129 3.59 14.62 7.45
C ARG A 129 4.43 14.15 6.28
N GLN A 130 5.08 15.08 5.56
CA GLN A 130 5.97 14.77 4.44
C GLN A 130 7.21 14.01 4.90
N ALA A 131 7.71 14.23 6.12
CA ALA A 131 8.83 13.51 6.68
C ALA A 131 8.59 11.99 6.68
N ILE A 132 7.44 11.57 7.18
CA ILE A 132 7.08 10.14 7.23
C ILE A 132 6.65 9.61 5.86
N SER A 133 5.78 10.34 5.15
CA SER A 133 5.25 9.85 3.88
C SER A 133 6.34 9.70 2.82
N PHE A 134 7.32 10.60 2.77
CA PHE A 134 8.42 10.48 1.82
C PHE A 134 9.33 9.29 2.11
N ARG A 135 9.58 8.98 3.40
CA ARG A 135 10.34 7.79 3.77
C ARG A 135 9.69 6.51 3.24
N ILE A 136 8.36 6.40 3.35
CA ILE A 136 7.60 5.21 2.96
C ILE A 136 7.28 5.23 1.46
N GLN A 137 6.52 6.25 1.01
CA GLN A 137 6.04 6.32 -0.38
C GLN A 137 7.17 6.59 -1.37
N GLY A 138 8.15 7.42 -1.00
CA GLY A 138 9.32 7.68 -1.82
C GLY A 138 10.12 6.40 -2.03
N SER A 139 10.33 5.60 -0.98
CA SER A 139 11.01 4.31 -1.10
C SER A 139 10.23 3.34 -2.00
N ALA A 140 8.91 3.24 -1.82
CA ALA A 140 8.07 2.40 -2.67
C ALA A 140 8.15 2.83 -4.15
N ALA A 141 8.08 4.14 -4.42
CA ALA A 141 8.20 4.66 -5.78
C ALA A 141 9.58 4.39 -6.41
N GLU A 142 10.66 4.43 -5.62
CA GLU A 142 11.99 4.05 -6.11
C GLU A 142 12.08 2.55 -6.42
N MET A 143 11.46 1.71 -5.60
CA MET A 143 11.40 0.26 -5.83
C MET A 143 10.67 -0.05 -7.14
N THR A 144 9.51 0.57 -7.39
CA THR A 144 8.78 0.42 -8.65
C THR A 144 9.63 0.85 -9.85
N LYS A 145 10.29 2.02 -9.78
CA LYS A 145 11.16 2.49 -10.86
C LYS A 145 12.34 1.57 -11.15
N LEU A 146 12.92 0.97 -10.10
CA LEU A 146 13.99 0.00 -10.30
C LEU A 146 13.46 -1.30 -10.93
N ALA A 147 12.28 -1.75 -10.52
CA ALA A 147 11.63 -2.91 -11.14
C ALA A 147 11.35 -2.66 -12.63
N GLU A 148 10.80 -1.49 -12.97
CA GLU A 148 10.58 -1.06 -14.37
C GLU A 148 11.87 -1.06 -15.19
N GLY A 149 12.96 -0.51 -14.63
CA GLY A 149 14.26 -0.52 -15.27
C GLY A 149 14.78 -1.94 -15.54
N ARG A 150 14.53 -2.90 -14.63
CA ARG A 150 14.87 -4.32 -14.81
C ARG A 150 14.00 -4.97 -15.87
N ILE A 151 12.69 -4.72 -15.86
CA ILE A 151 11.76 -5.23 -16.87
C ILE A 151 12.18 -4.75 -18.27
N TRP A 152 12.49 -3.45 -18.39
CA TRP A 152 12.96 -2.88 -19.64
C TRP A 152 14.27 -3.52 -20.12
N LYS A 153 15.23 -3.72 -19.20
CA LYS A 153 16.49 -4.39 -19.50
C LYS A 153 16.28 -5.84 -19.92
N ALA A 154 15.48 -6.59 -19.18
CA ALA A 154 15.15 -7.99 -19.50
C ALA A 154 14.44 -8.11 -20.85
N ALA A 155 13.52 -7.21 -21.17
CA ALA A 155 12.83 -7.16 -22.45
C ALA A 155 13.82 -7.00 -23.62
N LEU A 156 14.80 -6.12 -23.47
CA LEU A 156 15.85 -5.94 -24.50
C LEU A 156 16.79 -7.13 -24.61
N GLU A 157 17.26 -7.69 -23.50
CA GLU A 157 18.23 -8.79 -23.47
C GLU A 157 17.62 -10.10 -23.99
N GLN A 158 16.37 -10.38 -23.62
CA GLN A 158 15.65 -11.60 -24.05
C GLN A 158 14.93 -11.40 -25.38
N ARG A 159 14.94 -10.19 -25.95
CA ARG A 159 14.34 -9.83 -27.24
C ARG A 159 12.84 -10.16 -27.31
N PHE A 160 12.11 -9.93 -26.25
CA PHE A 160 10.66 -10.03 -26.27
C PHE A 160 10.04 -9.02 -27.25
N ASP A 161 9.04 -9.46 -27.99
CA ASP A 161 8.20 -8.56 -28.79
C ASP A 161 7.20 -7.87 -27.87
N CYS A 162 7.67 -6.82 -27.21
CA CYS A 162 6.91 -6.07 -26.23
C CYS A 162 7.24 -4.59 -26.25
N GLU A 163 6.29 -3.79 -25.75
CA GLU A 163 6.44 -2.36 -25.50
C GLU A 163 6.02 -2.03 -24.07
N ILE A 164 6.91 -1.41 -23.30
CA ILE A 164 6.57 -0.89 -21.96
C ILE A 164 5.88 0.45 -22.15
N ILE A 165 4.58 0.50 -21.84
CA ILE A 165 3.73 1.64 -22.16
C ILE A 165 3.81 2.73 -21.08
N ALA A 166 3.62 2.37 -19.81
CA ALA A 166 3.60 3.35 -18.73
C ALA A 166 3.73 2.73 -17.34
N PRO A 167 4.36 3.45 -16.38
CA PRO A 167 4.13 3.24 -14.97
C PRO A 167 2.79 3.84 -14.54
N VAL A 168 2.01 3.09 -13.78
CA VAL A 168 0.76 3.57 -13.18
C VAL A 168 0.81 3.32 -11.68
N HIS A 169 1.28 4.29 -10.91
CA HIS A 169 1.52 4.21 -9.46
C HIS A 169 2.53 3.11 -9.09
N ASP A 170 2.08 1.95 -8.69
CA ASP A 170 2.83 0.75 -8.32
C ASP A 170 2.67 -0.40 -9.33
N GLU A 171 2.09 -0.09 -10.49
CA GLU A 171 1.88 -1.01 -11.60
C GLU A 171 2.80 -0.65 -12.78
N CYS A 172 3.25 -1.66 -13.51
CA CYS A 172 3.92 -1.51 -14.80
C CYS A 172 3.02 -2.08 -15.89
N VAL A 173 2.69 -1.25 -16.88
CA VAL A 173 1.84 -1.61 -18.02
C VAL A 173 2.69 -1.83 -19.24
N ALA A 174 2.54 -3.00 -19.88
CA ALA A 174 3.23 -3.36 -21.10
C ALA A 174 2.25 -3.97 -22.11
N SER A 175 2.53 -3.78 -23.40
CA SER A 175 1.97 -4.55 -24.49
C SER A 175 2.98 -5.63 -24.88
N VAL A 176 2.52 -6.85 -25.11
CA VAL A 176 3.39 -7.97 -25.47
C VAL A 176 2.69 -8.85 -26.50
N SER A 177 3.45 -9.45 -27.41
CA SER A 177 2.92 -10.42 -28.35
C SER A 177 2.39 -11.66 -27.63
N ILE A 178 1.39 -12.32 -28.21
CA ILE A 178 0.82 -13.56 -27.62
C ILE A 178 1.88 -14.66 -27.52
N GLU A 179 2.85 -14.68 -28.44
CA GLU A 179 3.91 -15.67 -28.47
C GLU A 179 4.87 -15.53 -27.28
N ASP A 180 5.12 -14.32 -26.84
CA ASP A 180 6.04 -14.01 -25.75
C ASP A 180 5.36 -13.82 -24.38
N ILE A 181 4.02 -13.87 -24.30
CA ILE A 181 3.29 -13.47 -23.09
C ILE A 181 3.66 -14.30 -21.86
N VAL A 182 3.81 -15.62 -21.99
CA VAL A 182 4.13 -16.50 -20.85
C VAL A 182 5.52 -16.18 -20.28
N PRO A 183 6.61 -16.21 -21.07
CA PRO A 183 7.95 -15.89 -20.55
C PRO A 183 8.06 -14.44 -20.11
N PHE A 184 7.43 -13.48 -20.79
CA PHE A 184 7.45 -12.08 -20.42
C PHE A 184 6.76 -11.80 -19.09
N LEU A 185 5.56 -12.34 -18.83
CA LEU A 185 4.85 -12.14 -17.57
C LEU A 185 5.60 -12.75 -16.38
N LYS A 186 6.27 -13.87 -16.55
CA LYS A 186 7.12 -14.48 -15.52
C LYS A 186 8.33 -13.61 -15.20
N GLU A 187 9.00 -13.09 -16.21
CA GLU A 187 10.15 -12.19 -16.06
C GLU A 187 9.72 -10.87 -15.40
N MET A 188 8.63 -10.29 -15.89
CA MET A 188 8.06 -9.07 -15.32
C MET A 188 7.72 -9.25 -13.83
N HIS A 189 7.09 -10.37 -13.48
CA HIS A 189 6.79 -10.68 -12.08
C HIS A 189 8.07 -10.84 -11.25
N ALA A 190 9.06 -11.57 -11.74
CA ALA A 190 10.33 -11.74 -11.06
C ALA A 190 11.02 -10.40 -10.77
N CYS A 191 11.01 -9.48 -11.74
CA CYS A 191 11.52 -8.12 -11.57
C CYS A 191 10.76 -7.31 -10.51
N MET A 192 9.43 -7.46 -10.44
CA MET A 192 8.57 -6.73 -9.51
C MET A 192 8.70 -7.21 -8.06
N ILE A 193 8.96 -8.51 -7.84
CA ILE A 193 9.09 -9.10 -6.49
C ILE A 193 10.51 -9.15 -5.96
N GLU A 194 11.50 -8.71 -6.73
CA GLU A 194 12.89 -8.74 -6.31
C GLU A 194 13.11 -7.90 -5.06
N ASN A 195 13.67 -8.52 -4.02
CA ASN A 195 13.95 -7.85 -2.77
C ASN A 195 15.13 -6.86 -2.90
N TYR A 196 14.98 -5.73 -2.21
CA TYR A 196 16.01 -4.71 -2.11
C TYR A 196 16.87 -4.93 -0.86
N ALA A 197 18.12 -4.46 -0.91
CA ALA A 197 19.08 -4.65 0.17
C ALA A 197 18.51 -4.21 1.53
N GLY A 198 18.54 -5.12 2.50
CA GLY A 198 18.06 -4.90 3.87
C GLY A 198 16.56 -5.18 4.09
N MET A 199 15.80 -5.52 3.06
CA MET A 199 14.41 -5.95 3.24
C MET A 199 14.34 -7.43 3.62
N THR A 200 13.63 -7.71 4.71
CA THR A 200 13.38 -9.09 5.18
C THR A 200 11.99 -9.58 4.83
N LEU A 201 11.09 -8.67 4.48
CA LEU A 201 9.72 -9.00 4.06
C LEU A 201 9.68 -9.20 2.54
N PRO A 202 9.01 -10.26 2.05
CA PRO A 202 8.86 -10.47 0.61
C PRO A 202 7.96 -9.38 0.01
N ILE A 203 8.37 -8.90 -1.16
CA ILE A 203 7.51 -8.05 -1.99
C ILE A 203 6.52 -8.98 -2.68
N LYS A 204 5.27 -8.54 -2.77
CA LYS A 204 4.22 -9.24 -3.49
C LYS A 204 3.79 -8.40 -4.68
N SER A 205 3.60 -9.06 -5.81
CA SER A 205 3.01 -8.48 -7.01
C SER A 205 1.98 -9.45 -7.56
N SER A 206 0.88 -8.96 -8.06
CA SER A 206 -0.09 -9.73 -8.83
C SER A 206 0.03 -9.38 -10.31
N ILE A 207 -0.38 -10.30 -11.17
CA ILE A 207 -0.41 -10.11 -12.61
C ILE A 207 -1.85 -10.13 -13.08
N ALA A 208 -2.17 -9.21 -13.97
CA ALA A 208 -3.37 -9.24 -14.79
C ALA A 208 -2.98 -8.97 -16.25
N PHE A 209 -3.69 -9.57 -17.17
CA PHE A 209 -3.52 -9.29 -18.61
C PHE A 209 -4.87 -9.35 -19.34
N GLY A 210 -4.95 -8.76 -20.52
CA GLY A 210 -6.18 -8.67 -21.30
C GLY A 210 -5.94 -8.01 -22.65
N LYS A 211 -6.96 -7.95 -23.50
CA LYS A 211 -6.88 -7.27 -24.80
C LYS A 211 -6.77 -5.76 -24.70
N SER A 212 -7.17 -5.20 -23.54
CA SER A 212 -7.06 -3.76 -23.26
C SER A 212 -6.75 -3.51 -21.79
N PHE A 213 -6.35 -2.29 -21.46
CA PHE A 213 -6.09 -1.84 -20.08
C PHE A 213 -7.40 -1.52 -19.30
N GLY A 214 -8.56 -1.98 -19.77
CA GLY A 214 -9.82 -1.80 -19.08
C GLY A 214 -10.08 -2.89 -18.04
N PRO A 215 -10.61 -2.58 -16.83
CA PRO A 215 -10.84 -3.58 -15.79
C PRO A 215 -11.85 -4.67 -16.19
N ALA A 216 -12.69 -4.42 -17.21
CA ALA A 216 -13.61 -5.42 -17.75
C ALA A 216 -12.93 -6.47 -18.63
N ASP A 217 -11.74 -6.16 -19.17
CA ASP A 217 -11.01 -7.01 -20.11
C ASP A 217 -9.80 -7.68 -19.47
N GLN A 218 -9.60 -7.47 -18.16
CA GLN A 218 -8.43 -8.03 -17.46
C GLN A 218 -8.77 -9.35 -16.79
N ILE A 219 -7.88 -10.31 -16.97
CA ILE A 219 -7.87 -11.61 -16.31
C ILE A 219 -6.78 -11.57 -15.24
N GLU A 220 -7.17 -11.68 -13.96
CA GLU A 220 -6.23 -11.73 -12.84
C GLU A 220 -5.66 -13.13 -12.68
N ILE A 221 -4.32 -13.25 -12.72
CA ILE A 221 -3.60 -14.51 -12.49
C ILE A 221 -3.23 -14.70 -11.02
N GLY A 222 -3.21 -13.61 -10.25
CA GLY A 222 -2.87 -13.61 -8.82
C GLY A 222 -1.37 -13.41 -8.55
N ASP A 223 -0.97 -13.76 -7.32
CA ASP A 223 0.38 -13.42 -6.78
C ASP A 223 1.51 -14.33 -7.33
N TRP A 224 1.20 -15.44 -7.99
CA TRP A 224 2.16 -16.41 -8.50
C TRP A 224 1.75 -16.91 -9.89
N PRO A 225 2.32 -16.34 -10.96
CA PRO A 225 1.99 -16.75 -12.32
C PRO A 225 2.63 -18.12 -12.62
N THR A 226 1.81 -19.16 -12.73
CA THR A 226 2.21 -20.44 -13.31
C THR A 226 1.87 -20.46 -14.79
N ASP A 227 2.59 -21.30 -15.56
CA ASP A 227 2.34 -21.44 -16.99
C ASP A 227 0.87 -21.86 -17.24
N GLU A 228 0.37 -22.82 -16.44
CA GLU A 228 -1.01 -23.28 -16.57
C GLU A 228 -2.04 -22.17 -16.25
N ALA A 229 -1.72 -21.27 -15.30
CA ALA A 229 -2.62 -20.17 -14.97
C ALA A 229 -2.67 -19.12 -16.09
N ILE A 230 -1.52 -18.82 -16.70
CA ILE A 230 -1.42 -17.88 -17.82
C ILE A 230 -2.10 -18.49 -19.07
N GLU A 231 -1.80 -19.76 -19.40
CA GLU A 231 -2.39 -20.44 -20.56
C GLU A 231 -3.91 -20.57 -20.44
N ARG A 232 -4.42 -20.87 -19.24
CA ARG A 232 -5.87 -20.88 -18.98
C ARG A 232 -6.49 -19.52 -19.19
N GLY A 233 -5.86 -18.44 -18.67
CA GLY A 233 -6.33 -17.09 -18.91
C GLY A 233 -6.31 -16.69 -20.39
N LEU A 234 -5.28 -17.12 -21.15
CA LEU A 234 -5.22 -16.91 -22.60
C LEU A 234 -6.37 -17.58 -23.35
N ALA A 235 -6.82 -18.74 -22.89
CA ALA A 235 -7.96 -19.42 -23.48
C ALA A 235 -9.31 -18.72 -23.22
N GLU A 236 -9.37 -17.79 -22.27
CA GLU A 236 -10.55 -16.98 -21.93
C GLU A 236 -10.57 -15.64 -22.72
N LEU A 237 -9.47 -15.25 -23.36
CA LEU A 237 -9.36 -14.04 -24.21
C LEU A 237 -9.94 -14.26 -25.61
#